data_11af251df60429917ee1274e2a0cc2a4
#
_entry.id   11af251df60429917ee1274e2a0cc2a4
#
_cell.length_a   1.000
_cell.length_b   1.000
_cell.length_c   1.000
_cell.angle_alpha   90.00
_cell.angle_beta   90.00
_cell.angle_gamma   90.00
#
_symmetry.space_group_name_H-M   'P 1'
#
loop_
_entity.id
_entity.type
_entity.pdbx_description
1 polymer ?
#
loop_
_entity_poly.entity_id
_entity_poly.type
_entity_poly.pdbx_seq_one_letter_code
_entity_poly.pdbx_strand_id
1 'polypeptide(L)'
;MSDPVPIKLAIQIRWRDLDALGHVNNAVYLTYFELARLAYVRALLGADTPRDPRTLLPANFQFILAEVTCHYRSPATLGDQLAVTIWVSQVGRKSFVFKYRIHDEVTGRLVAEGCSTQVWYDYAAGESRPVPAQTVARMEEIQRAPISKT
;
A
#
# COMPACT_ATOMS: atom_id res chain seq x y z
N MET A 1 21.42 -6.40 -6.93
CA MET A 1 20.49 -5.89 -5.90
C MET A 1 19.46 -6.96 -5.57
N SER A 2 19.21 -7.17 -4.29
CA SER A 2 18.15 -8.09 -3.87
C SER A 2 16.76 -7.48 -4.09
N ASP A 3 15.79 -8.34 -4.36
CA ASP A 3 14.40 -7.90 -4.46
C ASP A 3 13.88 -7.48 -3.08
N PRO A 4 13.00 -6.48 -3.01
CA PRO A 4 12.41 -6.08 -1.75
C PRO A 4 11.54 -7.19 -1.17
N VAL A 5 11.58 -7.33 0.15
CA VAL A 5 10.66 -8.21 0.88
C VAL A 5 9.37 -7.42 1.10
N PRO A 6 8.26 -7.81 0.49
CA PRO A 6 7.01 -7.06 0.62
C PRO A 6 6.34 -7.31 1.97
N ILE A 7 5.51 -6.38 2.37
CA ILE A 7 4.53 -6.60 3.44
C ILE A 7 3.33 -7.28 2.81
N LYS A 8 2.81 -8.28 3.48
CA LYS A 8 1.66 -9.07 2.99
C LYS A 8 0.49 -8.93 3.94
N LEU A 9 -0.68 -8.67 3.37
CA LEU A 9 -1.94 -8.54 4.11
C LEU A 9 -2.98 -9.48 3.51
N ALA A 10 -3.55 -10.36 4.33
CA ALA A 10 -4.68 -11.18 3.93
C ALA A 10 -5.93 -10.29 3.76
N ILE A 11 -6.68 -10.52 2.69
CA ILE A 11 -7.89 -9.78 2.37
C ILE A 11 -9.10 -10.72 2.49
N GLN A 12 -10.06 -10.31 3.29
CA GLN A 12 -11.36 -10.97 3.34
C GLN A 12 -12.29 -10.31 2.34
N ILE A 13 -12.69 -11.06 1.30
CA ILE A 13 -13.71 -10.58 0.36
C ILE A 13 -15.06 -10.58 1.07
N ARG A 14 -15.76 -9.46 1.01
CA ARG A 14 -17.09 -9.31 1.61
C ARG A 14 -18.15 -9.42 0.53
N TRP A 15 -19.33 -9.85 0.92
CA TRP A 15 -20.50 -9.89 0.02
C TRP A 15 -20.69 -8.56 -0.74
N ARG A 16 -20.59 -7.44 -0.04
CA ARG A 16 -20.79 -6.12 -0.63
C ARG A 16 -19.62 -5.66 -1.52
N ASP A 17 -18.53 -6.41 -1.56
CA ASP A 17 -17.41 -6.13 -2.46
C ASP A 17 -17.71 -6.59 -3.90
N LEU A 18 -18.76 -7.41 -4.08
CA LEU A 18 -19.11 -8.00 -5.37
C LEU A 18 -19.98 -7.08 -6.20
N ASP A 19 -19.83 -7.17 -7.53
CA ASP A 19 -20.71 -6.52 -8.49
C ASP A 19 -21.86 -7.48 -8.90
N ALA A 20 -22.67 -7.04 -9.84
CA ALA A 20 -23.82 -7.82 -10.32
C ALA A 20 -23.42 -9.12 -11.02
N LEU A 21 -22.17 -9.27 -11.44
CA LEU A 21 -21.64 -10.46 -12.11
C LEU A 21 -21.03 -11.45 -11.12
N GLY A 22 -21.05 -11.13 -9.82
CA GLY A 22 -20.48 -12.00 -8.77
C GLY A 22 -18.97 -11.89 -8.63
N HIS A 23 -18.34 -10.92 -9.25
CA HIS A 23 -16.92 -10.65 -9.13
C HIS A 23 -16.67 -9.46 -8.22
N VAL A 24 -15.48 -9.41 -7.62
CA VAL A 24 -15.07 -8.22 -6.87
C VAL A 24 -15.14 -7.00 -7.79
N ASN A 25 -15.85 -5.97 -7.36
CA ASN A 25 -16.03 -4.73 -8.11
C ASN A 25 -14.68 -4.07 -8.35
N ASN A 26 -14.47 -3.55 -9.56
CA ASN A 26 -13.21 -2.93 -9.97
C ASN A 26 -12.76 -1.82 -9.01
N ALA A 27 -13.66 -1.03 -8.44
CA ALA A 27 -13.32 0.04 -7.50
C ALA A 27 -12.85 -0.49 -6.13
N VAL A 28 -13.28 -1.67 -5.74
CA VAL A 28 -12.96 -2.27 -4.44
C VAL A 28 -11.47 -2.63 -4.35
N TYR A 29 -10.81 -2.94 -5.46
CA TYR A 29 -9.37 -3.22 -5.47
C TYR A 29 -8.55 -2.04 -4.94
N LEU A 30 -9.00 -0.81 -5.17
CA LEU A 30 -8.36 0.38 -4.63
C LEU A 30 -8.48 0.45 -3.11
N THR A 31 -9.58 -0.04 -2.56
CA THR A 31 -9.76 -0.19 -1.11
C THR A 31 -8.79 -1.23 -0.55
N TYR A 32 -8.57 -2.32 -1.25
CA TYR A 32 -7.59 -3.33 -0.84
C TYR A 32 -6.16 -2.74 -0.83
N PHE A 33 -5.83 -1.91 -1.81
CA PHE A 33 -4.56 -1.18 -1.81
C PHE A 33 -4.44 -0.25 -0.60
N GLU A 34 -5.50 0.42 -0.24
CA GLU A 34 -5.53 1.30 0.93
C GLU A 34 -5.27 0.53 2.22
N LEU A 35 -5.90 -0.63 2.39
CA LEU A 35 -5.65 -1.50 3.54
C LEU A 35 -4.18 -1.95 3.59
N ALA A 36 -3.60 -2.23 2.44
CA ALA A 36 -2.18 -2.60 2.35
C ALA A 36 -1.27 -1.43 2.75
N ARG A 37 -1.60 -0.19 2.36
CA ARG A 37 -0.84 0.99 2.79
C ARG A 37 -0.85 1.13 4.32
N LEU A 38 -2.00 0.92 4.96
CA LEU A 38 -2.09 0.94 6.41
C LEU A 38 -1.21 -0.14 7.06
N ALA A 39 -1.22 -1.34 6.49
CA ALA A 39 -0.38 -2.43 6.99
C ALA A 39 1.11 -2.09 6.85
N TYR A 40 1.50 -1.49 5.75
CA TYR A 40 2.88 -1.04 5.52
C TYR A 40 3.30 0.01 6.56
N VAL A 41 2.48 1.02 6.77
CA VAL A 41 2.76 2.08 7.75
C VAL A 41 2.89 1.52 9.15
N ARG A 42 2.02 0.56 9.53
CA ARG A 42 2.12 -0.11 10.83
C ARG A 42 3.43 -0.88 10.98
N ALA A 43 3.85 -1.58 9.94
CA ALA A 43 5.13 -2.29 9.94
C ALA A 43 6.30 -1.32 10.05
N LEU A 44 6.21 -0.18 9.37
CA LEU A 44 7.26 0.84 9.38
C LEU A 44 7.43 1.48 10.75
N LEU A 45 6.34 1.80 11.42
CA LEU A 45 6.35 2.59 12.66
C LEU A 45 6.35 1.74 13.94
N GLY A 46 6.00 0.46 13.83
CA GLY A 46 5.86 -0.43 14.98
C GLY A 46 4.54 -0.27 15.73
N ALA A 47 4.23 -1.25 16.58
CA ALA A 47 2.95 -1.32 17.26
C ALA A 47 2.77 -0.24 18.36
N ASP A 48 3.88 0.27 18.91
CA ASP A 48 3.85 1.19 20.04
C ASP A 48 3.81 2.67 19.65
N THR A 49 3.79 2.96 18.33
CA THR A 49 3.75 4.35 17.88
C THR A 49 2.39 4.97 18.20
N PRO A 50 2.33 6.10 18.91
CA PRO A 50 1.07 6.77 19.22
C PRO A 50 0.35 7.19 17.94
N ARG A 51 -0.94 6.94 17.89
CA ARG A 51 -1.81 7.34 16.77
C ARG A 51 -2.50 8.65 17.09
N ASP A 52 -2.66 9.50 16.09
CA ASP A 52 -3.54 10.64 16.22
C ASP A 52 -4.98 10.10 16.28
N PRO A 53 -5.78 10.44 17.31
CA PRO A 53 -7.15 9.94 17.42
C PRO A 53 -8.07 10.38 16.28
N ARG A 54 -7.68 11.39 15.52
CA ARG A 54 -8.44 11.91 14.39
C ARG A 54 -8.09 11.26 13.07
N THR A 55 -6.97 10.55 13.01
CA THR A 55 -6.50 9.85 11.81
C THR A 55 -5.98 8.46 12.19
N LEU A 56 -5.85 7.60 11.21
CA LEU A 56 -5.25 6.27 11.42
C LEU A 56 -3.73 6.29 11.31
N LEU A 57 -3.15 7.45 10.95
CA LEU A 57 -1.72 7.64 10.78
C LEU A 57 -1.19 8.54 11.91
N PRO A 58 0.04 8.29 12.37
CA PRO A 58 0.68 9.20 13.33
C PRO A 58 0.99 10.54 12.66
N ALA A 59 1.07 11.59 13.49
CA ALA A 59 1.31 12.94 13.02
C ALA A 59 2.63 13.11 12.25
N ASN A 60 3.62 12.26 12.56
CA ASN A 60 4.94 12.32 11.91
C ASN A 60 5.04 11.45 10.65
N PHE A 61 3.94 10.81 10.24
CA PHE A 61 3.90 10.03 8.99
C PHE A 61 2.59 10.33 8.26
N GLN A 62 2.60 11.40 7.48
CA GLN A 62 1.42 11.84 6.75
C GLN A 62 1.75 12.00 5.26
N PHE A 63 0.84 11.52 4.45
CA PHE A 63 0.95 11.65 3.00
C PHE A 63 -0.42 11.86 2.38
N ILE A 64 -0.43 12.36 1.17
CA ILE A 64 -1.63 12.48 0.36
C ILE A 64 -1.44 11.66 -0.93
N LEU A 65 -2.49 10.96 -1.34
CA LEU A 65 -2.46 10.16 -2.55
C LEU A 65 -2.57 11.08 -3.76
N ALA A 66 -1.59 11.05 -4.65
CA ALA A 66 -1.58 11.86 -5.86
C ALA A 66 -2.07 11.08 -7.08
N GLU A 67 -1.76 9.79 -7.16
CA GLU A 67 -2.11 8.96 -8.30
C GLU A 67 -2.19 7.51 -7.86
N VAL A 68 -3.11 6.76 -8.47
CA VAL A 68 -3.19 5.32 -8.29
C VAL A 68 -3.55 4.68 -9.63
N THR A 69 -2.89 3.57 -9.94
CA THR A 69 -3.22 2.74 -11.10
C THR A 69 -3.48 1.32 -10.66
N CYS A 70 -4.39 0.65 -11.35
CA CYS A 70 -4.71 -0.75 -11.10
C CYS A 70 -4.91 -1.45 -12.43
N HIS A 71 -4.21 -2.56 -12.62
CA HIS A 71 -4.36 -3.44 -13.77
C HIS A 71 -5.03 -4.72 -13.32
N TYR A 72 -6.17 -5.03 -13.92
CA TYR A 72 -6.97 -6.21 -13.60
C TYR A 72 -6.51 -7.38 -14.48
N ARG A 73 -6.03 -8.45 -13.85
CA ARG A 73 -5.46 -9.60 -14.56
C ARG A 73 -6.39 -10.79 -14.62
N SER A 74 -7.18 -11.01 -13.56
CA SER A 74 -8.19 -12.07 -13.52
C SER A 74 -9.27 -11.72 -12.50
N PRO A 75 -10.50 -12.19 -12.71
CA PRO A 75 -11.58 -11.87 -11.77
C PRO A 75 -11.38 -12.60 -10.44
N ALA A 76 -11.89 -12.00 -9.37
CA ALA A 76 -11.95 -12.62 -8.06
C ALA A 76 -13.40 -12.79 -7.63
N THR A 77 -13.69 -13.89 -6.94
CA THR A 77 -15.03 -14.24 -6.46
C THR A 77 -14.99 -14.43 -4.95
N LEU A 78 -16.17 -14.56 -4.33
CA LEU A 78 -16.30 -14.67 -2.88
C LEU A 78 -15.52 -15.83 -2.27
N GLY A 79 -15.33 -16.92 -3.02
CA GLY A 79 -14.60 -18.09 -2.55
C GLY A 79 -13.09 -17.98 -2.61
N ASP A 80 -12.54 -16.95 -3.24
CA ASP A 80 -11.10 -16.79 -3.36
C ASP A 80 -10.48 -16.27 -2.05
N GLN A 81 -9.24 -16.69 -1.77
CA GLN A 81 -8.49 -16.26 -0.61
C GLN A 81 -7.41 -15.28 -1.06
N LEU A 82 -7.73 -14.00 -1.03
CA LEU A 82 -6.84 -12.98 -1.55
C LEU A 82 -5.83 -12.50 -0.52
N ALA A 83 -4.66 -12.11 -1.01
CA ALA A 83 -3.68 -11.35 -0.26
C ALA A 83 -3.14 -10.22 -1.13
N VAL A 84 -2.79 -9.12 -0.48
CA VAL A 84 -2.08 -8.01 -1.11
C VAL A 84 -0.65 -8.02 -0.62
N THR A 85 0.30 -7.95 -1.54
CA THR A 85 1.69 -7.62 -1.20
C THR A 85 1.97 -6.18 -1.62
N ILE A 86 2.71 -5.46 -0.77
CA ILE A 86 3.01 -4.04 -0.97
C ILE A 86 4.48 -3.77 -0.62
N TRP A 87 5.13 -2.93 -1.42
CA TRP A 87 6.48 -2.45 -1.15
C TRP A 87 6.69 -1.08 -1.76
N VAL A 88 7.67 -0.33 -1.24
CA VAL A 88 8.08 0.94 -1.84
C VAL A 88 9.10 0.65 -2.92
N SER A 89 8.81 1.05 -4.14
CA SER A 89 9.67 0.79 -5.30
C SER A 89 10.59 1.96 -5.62
N GLN A 90 10.21 3.17 -5.22
CA GLN A 90 10.91 4.38 -5.63
C GLN A 90 10.63 5.50 -4.64
N VAL A 91 11.64 6.32 -4.36
CA VAL A 91 11.53 7.52 -3.52
C VAL A 91 12.04 8.71 -4.31
N GLY A 92 11.22 9.75 -4.42
CA GLY A 92 11.58 11.05 -4.93
C GLY A 92 11.91 12.02 -3.79
N ARG A 93 12.00 13.31 -4.12
CA ARG A 93 12.29 14.33 -3.09
C ARG A 93 11.14 14.49 -2.09
N LYS A 94 9.90 14.60 -2.58
CA LYS A 94 8.69 14.83 -1.77
C LYS A 94 7.68 13.72 -1.92
N SER A 95 8.01 12.64 -2.62
CA SER A 95 7.06 11.58 -2.94
C SER A 95 7.73 10.23 -2.88
N PHE A 96 6.89 9.19 -2.82
CA PHE A 96 7.34 7.80 -2.92
C PHE A 96 6.25 6.99 -3.60
N VAL A 97 6.64 5.85 -4.17
CA VAL A 97 5.74 4.99 -4.95
C VAL A 97 5.60 3.64 -4.27
N PHE A 98 4.37 3.27 -3.96
CA PHE A 98 4.03 1.91 -3.58
C PHE A 98 3.72 1.08 -4.82
N LYS A 99 4.15 -0.17 -4.81
CA LYS A 99 3.68 -1.20 -5.72
C LYS A 99 2.88 -2.25 -4.98
N TYR A 100 1.87 -2.78 -5.67
CA TYR A 100 0.92 -3.74 -5.12
C TYR A 100 0.76 -4.94 -6.04
N ARG A 101 0.57 -6.11 -5.44
CA ARG A 101 0.08 -7.29 -6.13
C ARG A 101 -1.01 -7.94 -5.31
N ILE A 102 -2.14 -8.24 -5.94
CA ILE A 102 -3.21 -9.01 -5.32
C ILE A 102 -3.23 -10.37 -5.98
N HIS A 103 -3.11 -11.41 -5.19
CA HIS A 103 -3.09 -12.78 -5.68
C HIS A 103 -3.96 -13.69 -4.82
N ASP A 104 -4.40 -14.80 -5.41
CA ASP A 104 -5.06 -15.86 -4.69
C ASP A 104 -4.02 -16.71 -3.97
N GLU A 105 -4.15 -16.86 -2.66
CA GLU A 105 -3.21 -17.60 -1.81
C GLU A 105 -3.19 -19.09 -2.11
N VAL A 106 -4.30 -19.64 -2.59
CA VAL A 106 -4.42 -21.09 -2.84
C VAL A 106 -3.71 -21.47 -4.12
N THR A 107 -3.92 -20.71 -5.21
CA THR A 107 -3.41 -21.07 -6.54
C THR A 107 -2.18 -20.25 -6.93
N GLY A 108 -1.93 -19.12 -6.25
CA GLY A 108 -0.89 -18.17 -6.65
C GLY A 108 -1.28 -17.30 -7.84
N ARG A 109 -2.53 -17.40 -8.30
CA ARG A 109 -3.02 -16.65 -9.47
C ARG A 109 -2.99 -15.16 -9.21
N LEU A 110 -2.39 -14.41 -10.14
CA LEU A 110 -2.37 -12.96 -10.07
C LEU A 110 -3.75 -12.40 -10.44
N VAL A 111 -4.35 -11.65 -9.54
CA VAL A 111 -5.68 -11.07 -9.71
C VAL A 111 -5.59 -9.62 -10.20
N ALA A 112 -4.75 -8.83 -9.57
CA ALA A 112 -4.54 -7.43 -9.94
C ALA A 112 -3.16 -6.98 -9.51
N GLU A 113 -2.65 -5.95 -10.17
CA GLU A 113 -1.40 -5.30 -9.76
C GLU A 113 -1.49 -3.81 -10.06
N GLY A 114 -0.72 -3.02 -9.36
CA GLY A 114 -0.77 -1.59 -9.57
C GLY A 114 0.29 -0.84 -8.79
N CYS A 115 0.18 0.46 -8.84
CA CYS A 115 1.07 1.34 -8.09
C CYS A 115 0.31 2.61 -7.68
N SER A 116 0.87 3.29 -6.68
CA SER A 116 0.36 4.59 -6.27
C SER A 116 1.52 5.51 -5.91
N THR A 117 1.35 6.80 -6.21
CA THR A 117 2.28 7.84 -5.81
C THR A 117 1.70 8.59 -4.63
N GLN A 118 2.46 8.65 -3.55
CA GLN A 118 2.13 9.39 -2.35
C GLN A 118 3.05 10.59 -2.23
N VAL A 119 2.48 11.75 -1.92
CA VAL A 119 3.24 12.96 -1.63
C VAL A 119 3.31 13.12 -0.12
N TRP A 120 4.53 13.29 0.39
CA TRP A 120 4.73 13.60 1.80
C TRP A 120 4.14 14.97 2.08
N TYR A 121 3.22 15.03 3.05
CA TYR A 121 2.36 16.20 3.18
C TYR A 121 2.19 16.61 4.63
N ASP A 122 2.33 17.90 4.88
CA ASP A 122 2.06 18.50 6.19
C ASP A 122 0.64 19.08 6.17
N TYR A 123 -0.28 18.39 6.82
CA TYR A 123 -1.69 18.80 6.84
C TYR A 123 -1.93 20.06 7.67
N ALA A 124 -1.07 20.34 8.67
CA ALA A 124 -1.18 21.56 9.45
C ALA A 124 -0.79 22.80 8.63
N ALA A 125 0.28 22.69 7.85
CA ALA A 125 0.76 23.77 6.99
C ALA A 125 0.05 23.80 5.62
N GLY A 126 -0.60 22.69 5.22
CA GLY A 126 -1.26 22.59 3.92
C GLY A 126 -0.30 22.55 2.75
N GLU A 127 0.87 21.94 2.92
CA GLU A 127 1.88 21.88 1.87
C GLU A 127 2.72 20.61 1.90
N SER A 128 3.32 20.29 0.75
CA SER A 128 4.22 19.15 0.64
C SER A 128 5.56 19.42 1.32
N ARG A 129 6.20 18.34 1.79
CA ARG A 129 7.49 18.39 2.46
C ARG A 129 8.42 17.32 1.88
N PRO A 130 9.74 17.48 1.97
CA PRO A 130 10.65 16.40 1.60
C PRO A 130 10.44 15.17 2.45
N VAL A 131 10.55 13.99 1.84
CA VAL A 131 10.49 12.72 2.58
C VAL A 131 11.72 12.64 3.49
N PRO A 132 11.54 12.43 4.82
CA PRO A 132 12.68 12.39 5.72
C PRO A 132 13.63 11.23 5.39
N ALA A 133 14.94 11.50 5.42
CA ALA A 133 15.95 10.48 5.14
C ALA A 133 15.85 9.27 6.08
N GLN A 134 15.54 9.50 7.35
CA GLN A 134 15.35 8.43 8.33
C GLN A 134 14.15 7.55 8.01
N THR A 135 13.10 8.11 7.42
CA THR A 135 11.94 7.34 6.98
C THR A 135 12.31 6.43 5.81
N VAL A 136 13.05 6.95 4.84
CA VAL A 136 13.56 6.15 3.71
C VAL A 136 14.46 5.03 4.21
N ALA A 137 15.37 5.32 5.14
CA ALA A 137 16.24 4.31 5.73
C ALA A 137 15.44 3.20 6.41
N ARG A 138 14.37 3.56 7.12
CA ARG A 138 13.48 2.59 7.77
C ARG A 138 12.73 1.72 6.75
N MET A 139 12.28 2.33 5.65
CA MET A 139 11.66 1.59 4.55
C MET A 139 12.63 0.55 3.97
N GLU A 140 13.87 0.94 3.73
CA GLU A 140 14.90 0.03 3.22
C GLU A 140 15.20 -1.09 4.23
N GLU A 141 15.20 -0.78 5.52
CA GLU A 141 15.42 -1.76 6.58
C GLU A 141 14.33 -2.84 6.60
N ILE A 142 13.06 -2.45 6.60
CA ILE A 142 11.95 -3.42 6.65
C ILE A 142 11.83 -4.23 5.37
N GLN A 143 12.20 -3.66 4.23
CA GLN A 143 12.18 -4.34 2.93
C GLN A 143 13.44 -5.14 2.67
N ARG A 144 14.48 -4.95 3.46
CA ARG A 144 15.80 -5.60 3.32
C ARG A 144 16.41 -5.40 1.93
N ALA A 145 16.14 -4.24 1.34
CA ALA A 145 16.65 -3.90 0.02
C ALA A 145 16.74 -2.39 -0.13
N PRO A 146 17.73 -1.88 -0.89
CA PRO A 146 17.78 -0.47 -1.21
C PRO A 146 16.60 -0.08 -2.10
N ILE A 147 16.18 1.17 -2.00
CA ILE A 147 15.09 1.73 -2.79
C ILE A 147 15.69 2.68 -3.83
N SER A 148 15.20 2.57 -5.07
CA SER A 148 15.59 3.47 -6.14
C SER A 148 15.22 4.92 -5.79
N LYS A 149 16.17 5.83 -5.97
CA LYS A 149 16.00 7.27 -5.74
C LYS A 149 15.86 7.98 -7.08
N THR A 150 15.00 8.97 -7.14
CA THR A 150 14.81 9.79 -8.34
C THR A 150 15.09 11.25 -8.12
#